data_34901e0df7ecf1e082ff80cf72c4d05c
#
_entry.id   34901e0df7ecf1e082ff80cf72c4d05c
#
_cell.length_a   1.000
_cell.length_b   1.000
_cell.length_c   1.000
_cell.angle_alpha   90.00
_cell.angle_beta   90.00
_cell.angle_gamma   90.00
#
_symmetry.space_group_name_H-M   'P 1'
#
loop_
_entity.id
_entity.type
_entity.pdbx_description
1 polymer ?
#
loop_
_entity_poly.entity_id
_entity_poly.type
_entity_poly.pdbx_seq_one_letter_code
_entity_poly.pdbx_strand_id
1 'polypeptide(L)'
;MSKFDRRKFIKTTSLSAAFASTTSLYSSNSRGSDQKYMGDFASPKLKNIKAAFIGVGYRGKGHLKSFASLPGTEVVAISDLYQDNVDLSVKILKELNQPTDKIKTYWGSENKWKLMLKEVKPDIVFISTNWKNHGVMAVQTMKNNAHAFVEVPLALSINELWKIVNTSEKYSKHCMMMENVNYGREELMFLNIIRNGHLGDLLHAEAAYIHDLRFQMFEEERGT
;
A
#
# COMPACT_ATOMS: atom_id res chain seq x y z
N MET A 1 -35.55 -13.86 38.08
CA MET A 1 -34.09 -13.80 37.84
C MET A 1 -33.60 -15.21 37.53
N SER A 2 -33.30 -15.54 36.29
CA SER A 2 -32.84 -16.87 35.86
C SER A 2 -31.40 -17.10 36.33
N LYS A 3 -31.18 -18.16 37.10
CA LYS A 3 -29.83 -18.55 37.56
C LYS A 3 -28.95 -18.87 36.33
N PHE A 4 -27.89 -18.15 36.18
CA PHE A 4 -26.87 -18.37 35.13
C PHE A 4 -26.19 -19.73 35.38
N ASP A 5 -26.47 -20.72 34.54
CA ASP A 5 -25.92 -22.07 34.71
C ASP A 5 -24.51 -22.16 34.09
N ARG A 6 -23.49 -22.21 34.93
CA ARG A 6 -22.08 -22.35 34.58
C ARG A 6 -21.79 -23.50 33.62
N ARG A 7 -22.50 -24.61 33.73
CA ARG A 7 -22.32 -25.78 32.84
C ARG A 7 -22.82 -25.51 31.42
N LYS A 8 -23.91 -24.71 31.28
CA LYS A 8 -24.38 -24.28 29.97
C LYS A 8 -23.37 -23.31 29.30
N PHE A 9 -22.80 -22.40 30.08
CA PHE A 9 -21.80 -21.46 29.58
C PHE A 9 -20.54 -22.18 29.06
N ILE A 10 -20.00 -23.13 29.84
CA ILE A 10 -18.82 -23.92 29.44
C ILE A 10 -19.10 -24.78 28.20
N LYS A 11 -20.28 -25.39 28.07
CA LYS A 11 -20.67 -26.16 26.87
C LYS A 11 -20.79 -25.24 25.64
N THR A 12 -21.32 -24.03 25.79
CA THR A 12 -21.48 -23.09 24.67
C THR A 12 -20.13 -22.52 24.24
N THR A 13 -19.23 -22.21 25.17
CA THR A 13 -17.86 -21.73 24.85
C THR A 13 -16.99 -22.83 24.26
N SER A 14 -17.10 -24.07 24.69
CA SER A 14 -16.34 -25.16 24.06
C SER A 14 -16.82 -25.49 22.64
N LEU A 15 -18.13 -25.36 22.34
CA LEU A 15 -18.63 -25.45 20.97
C LEU A 15 -18.12 -24.30 20.09
N SER A 16 -18.07 -23.08 20.63
CA SER A 16 -17.55 -21.92 19.90
C SER A 16 -16.04 -22.02 19.61
N ALA A 17 -15.26 -22.58 20.55
CA ALA A 17 -13.84 -22.84 20.34
C ALA A 17 -13.58 -23.94 19.30
N ALA A 18 -14.42 -24.99 19.28
CA ALA A 18 -14.37 -26.04 18.24
C ALA A 18 -14.75 -25.49 16.86
N PHE A 19 -15.71 -24.55 16.79
CA PHE A 19 -16.08 -23.88 15.52
C PHE A 19 -14.97 -22.92 15.02
N ALA A 20 -14.29 -22.20 15.92
CA ALA A 20 -13.16 -21.34 15.56
C ALA A 20 -11.95 -22.14 15.06
N SER A 21 -11.69 -23.34 15.61
CA SER A 21 -10.62 -24.21 15.11
C SER A 21 -10.94 -24.84 13.75
N THR A 22 -12.22 -25.13 13.45
CA THR A 22 -12.62 -25.64 12.13
C THR A 22 -12.61 -24.55 11.06
N THR A 23 -12.91 -23.29 11.39
CA THR A 23 -12.79 -22.17 10.42
C THR A 23 -11.33 -21.84 10.11
N SER A 24 -10.42 -22.03 11.06
CA SER A 24 -8.96 -21.91 10.80
C SER A 24 -8.45 -23.01 9.86
N LEU A 25 -8.98 -24.24 9.95
CA LEU A 25 -8.65 -25.33 9.02
C LEU A 25 -9.27 -25.13 7.62
N TYR A 26 -10.44 -24.48 7.54
CA TYR A 26 -11.07 -24.16 6.24
C TYR A 26 -10.36 -23.02 5.50
N SER A 27 -9.74 -22.08 6.22
CA SER A 27 -8.96 -20.99 5.63
C SER A 27 -7.63 -21.46 5.03
N SER A 28 -7.06 -22.57 5.53
CA SER A 28 -5.79 -23.10 5.01
C SER A 28 -5.93 -23.94 3.74
N ASN A 29 -7.14 -24.43 3.42
CA ASN A 29 -7.38 -25.31 2.26
C ASN A 29 -7.76 -24.57 0.96
N SER A 30 -7.88 -23.26 0.97
CA SER A 30 -8.20 -22.48 -0.24
C SER A 30 -6.96 -21.86 -0.94
N ARG A 31 -5.76 -22.05 -0.37
CA ARG A 31 -4.52 -21.68 -1.06
C ARG A 31 -4.19 -22.76 -2.07
N GLY A 32 -4.22 -22.42 -3.36
CA GLY A 32 -3.70 -23.32 -4.40
C GLY A 32 -2.25 -23.70 -4.08
N SER A 33 -1.82 -24.89 -4.48
CA SER A 33 -0.50 -25.47 -4.19
C SER A 33 0.71 -24.61 -4.64
N ASP A 34 0.47 -23.56 -5.41
CA ASP A 34 1.50 -22.67 -5.97
C ASP A 34 1.58 -21.29 -5.29
N GLN A 35 0.76 -21.03 -4.25
CA GLN A 35 0.75 -19.72 -3.58
C GLN A 35 1.69 -19.71 -2.38
N LYS A 36 2.70 -18.84 -2.44
CA LYS A 36 3.69 -18.66 -1.39
C LYS A 36 3.26 -17.56 -0.41
N TYR A 37 3.20 -17.89 0.89
CA TYR A 37 2.99 -16.86 1.91
C TYR A 37 4.08 -15.78 1.84
N MET A 38 3.66 -14.51 1.80
CA MET A 38 4.57 -13.36 1.60
C MET A 38 5.06 -12.72 2.89
N GLY A 39 4.60 -13.17 4.06
CA GLY A 39 4.99 -12.58 5.36
C GLY A 39 6.49 -12.64 5.64
N ASP A 40 7.17 -13.70 5.17
CA ASP A 40 8.61 -13.90 5.35
C ASP A 40 9.41 -13.57 4.07
N PHE A 41 8.75 -13.05 3.05
CA PHE A 41 9.40 -12.72 1.79
C PHE A 41 10.25 -11.45 1.91
N ALA A 42 11.55 -11.57 1.66
CA ALA A 42 12.45 -10.45 1.49
C ALA A 42 12.91 -10.33 0.03
N SER A 43 12.76 -9.15 -0.53
CA SER A 43 13.29 -8.85 -1.87
C SER A 43 14.82 -8.82 -1.85
N PRO A 44 15.51 -9.24 -2.93
CA PRO A 44 16.94 -9.07 -3.03
C PRO A 44 17.37 -7.62 -2.84
N LYS A 45 18.50 -7.41 -2.13
CA LYS A 45 19.04 -6.06 -1.90
C LYS A 45 19.51 -5.44 -3.22
N LEU A 46 19.00 -4.26 -3.54
CA LEU A 46 19.42 -3.46 -4.69
C LEU A 46 20.37 -2.34 -4.23
N LYS A 47 21.38 -2.02 -5.05
CA LYS A 47 22.27 -0.87 -4.82
C LYS A 47 21.60 0.45 -5.21
N ASN A 48 20.81 0.42 -6.27
CA ASN A 48 20.04 1.54 -6.77
C ASN A 48 18.62 1.05 -7.07
N ILE A 49 17.63 1.77 -6.57
CA ILE A 49 16.21 1.41 -6.71
C ILE A 49 15.58 2.34 -7.75
N LYS A 50 15.09 1.75 -8.83
CA LYS A 50 14.40 2.45 -9.92
C LYS A 50 12.91 2.51 -9.66
N ALA A 51 12.39 3.72 -9.49
CA ALA A 51 10.97 3.93 -9.26
C ALA A 51 10.27 4.57 -10.45
N ALA A 52 9.03 4.16 -10.69
CA ALA A 52 8.09 4.86 -11.53
C ALA A 52 6.89 5.35 -10.71
N PHE A 53 6.25 6.43 -11.18
CA PHE A 53 5.11 7.06 -10.50
C PHE A 53 3.90 7.08 -11.42
N ILE A 54 2.75 6.63 -10.91
CA ILE A 54 1.45 6.70 -11.58
C ILE A 54 0.53 7.58 -10.74
N GLY A 55 0.17 8.73 -11.29
CA GLY A 55 -0.53 9.79 -10.57
C GLY A 55 0.46 10.65 -9.77
N VAL A 56 0.71 11.85 -10.28
CA VAL A 56 1.57 12.85 -9.64
C VAL A 56 0.80 14.15 -9.38
N GLY A 57 -0.44 14.01 -8.90
CA GLY A 57 -1.21 15.08 -8.29
C GLY A 57 -0.58 15.54 -6.97
N TYR A 58 -1.36 16.10 -6.07
CA TYR A 58 -0.85 16.61 -4.78
C TYR A 58 -0.07 15.56 -3.99
N ARG A 59 -0.68 14.39 -3.73
CA ARG A 59 -0.05 13.29 -2.96
C ARG A 59 1.12 12.66 -3.69
N GLY A 60 0.95 12.36 -4.97
CA GLY A 60 1.99 11.72 -5.77
C GLY A 60 3.26 12.55 -5.88
N LYS A 61 3.16 13.89 -5.99
CA LYS A 61 4.32 14.81 -5.93
C LYS A 61 5.02 14.77 -4.57
N GLY A 62 4.27 14.64 -3.48
CA GLY A 62 4.84 14.45 -2.14
C GLY A 62 5.68 13.19 -2.04
N HIS A 63 5.16 12.06 -2.49
CA HIS A 63 5.89 10.79 -2.53
C HIS A 63 7.11 10.83 -3.44
N LEU A 64 6.97 11.44 -4.63
CA LEU A 64 8.06 11.63 -5.57
C LEU A 64 9.21 12.43 -4.94
N LYS A 65 8.90 13.54 -4.28
CA LYS A 65 9.88 14.36 -3.59
C LYS A 65 10.57 13.59 -2.46
N SER A 66 9.81 12.89 -1.63
CA SER A 66 10.34 12.09 -0.53
C SER A 66 11.26 10.97 -1.02
N PHE A 67 10.82 10.21 -2.04
CA PHE A 67 11.61 9.13 -2.61
C PHE A 67 12.90 9.65 -3.26
N ALA A 68 12.81 10.70 -4.08
CA ALA A 68 13.95 11.29 -4.79
C ALA A 68 15.01 11.89 -3.85
N SER A 69 14.65 12.20 -2.60
CA SER A 69 15.58 12.71 -1.58
C SER A 69 16.38 11.60 -0.88
N LEU A 70 16.07 10.33 -1.11
CA LEU A 70 16.78 9.21 -0.49
C LEU A 70 18.03 8.82 -1.29
N PRO A 71 19.13 8.43 -0.63
CA PRO A 71 20.31 7.94 -1.34
C PRO A 71 20.05 6.57 -1.99
N GLY A 72 20.62 6.34 -3.16
CA GLY A 72 20.45 5.06 -3.89
C GLY A 72 19.08 4.89 -4.53
N THR A 73 18.41 5.99 -4.87
CA THR A 73 17.11 5.99 -5.55
C THR A 73 17.18 6.74 -6.87
N GLU A 74 16.41 6.29 -7.85
CA GLU A 74 16.32 6.89 -9.18
C GLU A 74 14.86 6.90 -9.65
N VAL A 75 14.35 8.06 -10.04
CA VAL A 75 13.05 8.17 -10.71
C VAL A 75 13.26 7.96 -12.20
N VAL A 76 12.70 6.86 -12.74
CA VAL A 76 12.92 6.48 -14.15
C VAL A 76 11.73 6.77 -15.05
N ALA A 77 10.52 6.91 -14.49
CA ALA A 77 9.33 7.25 -15.27
C ALA A 77 8.23 7.91 -14.43
N ILE A 78 7.44 8.73 -15.10
CA ILE A 78 6.27 9.41 -14.53
C ILE A 78 5.10 9.24 -15.49
N SER A 79 3.94 8.85 -14.96
CA SER A 79 2.68 8.79 -15.70
C SER A 79 1.58 9.54 -14.98
N ASP A 80 0.92 10.46 -15.67
CA ASP A 80 -0.27 11.17 -15.18
C ASP A 80 -1.25 11.38 -16.35
N LEU A 81 -2.51 11.67 -16.05
CA LEU A 81 -3.48 12.03 -17.06
C LEU A 81 -3.18 13.43 -17.63
N TYR A 82 -2.66 14.31 -16.80
CA TYR A 82 -2.41 15.71 -17.09
C TYR A 82 -0.92 16.00 -17.29
N GLN A 83 -0.58 16.67 -18.38
CA GLN A 83 0.81 17.02 -18.73
C GLN A 83 1.43 17.99 -17.72
N ASP A 84 0.67 18.97 -17.26
CA ASP A 84 1.11 19.97 -16.28
C ASP A 84 1.62 19.34 -14.98
N ASN A 85 0.97 18.27 -14.50
CA ASN A 85 1.43 17.50 -13.34
C ASN A 85 2.78 16.81 -13.60
N VAL A 86 2.95 16.27 -14.81
CA VAL A 86 4.21 15.62 -15.21
C VAL A 86 5.33 16.63 -15.29
N ASP A 87 5.10 17.77 -15.96
CA ASP A 87 6.09 18.84 -16.14
C ASP A 87 6.55 19.43 -14.79
N LEU A 88 5.58 19.65 -13.88
CA LEU A 88 5.88 20.11 -12.51
C LEU A 88 6.71 19.07 -11.74
N SER A 89 6.41 17.80 -11.90
CA SER A 89 7.15 16.72 -11.25
C SER A 89 8.59 16.62 -11.75
N VAL A 90 8.82 16.79 -13.06
CA VAL A 90 10.17 16.86 -13.65
C VAL A 90 10.93 18.08 -13.12
N LYS A 91 10.25 19.21 -12.96
CA LYS A 91 10.87 20.43 -12.37
C LYS A 91 11.31 20.17 -10.92
N ILE A 92 10.46 19.54 -10.09
CA ILE A 92 10.80 19.16 -8.71
C ILE A 92 12.05 18.27 -8.69
N LEU A 93 12.14 17.28 -9.58
CA LEU A 93 13.31 16.40 -9.66
C LEU A 93 14.59 17.15 -10.04
N LYS A 94 14.51 18.14 -10.92
CA LYS A 94 15.64 19.02 -11.24
C LYS A 94 16.12 19.83 -10.03
N GLU A 95 15.18 20.37 -9.26
CA GLU A 95 15.46 21.12 -8.03
C GLU A 95 16.13 20.24 -6.96
N LEU A 96 15.87 18.93 -6.97
CA LEU A 96 16.50 17.92 -6.12
C LEU A 96 17.81 17.34 -6.68
N ASN A 97 18.33 17.92 -7.78
CA ASN A 97 19.54 17.46 -8.48
C ASN A 97 19.45 16.00 -8.97
N GLN A 98 18.25 15.50 -9.24
CA GLN A 98 18.06 14.18 -9.83
C GLN A 98 18.33 14.26 -11.36
N PRO A 99 18.91 13.19 -11.96
CA PRO A 99 19.10 13.14 -13.42
C PRO A 99 17.74 13.06 -14.11
N THR A 100 17.39 14.08 -14.88
CA THR A 100 16.07 14.17 -15.55
C THR A 100 16.09 13.83 -17.03
N ASP A 101 17.25 13.79 -17.67
CA ASP A 101 17.42 13.58 -19.12
C ASP A 101 16.94 12.20 -19.57
N LYS A 102 16.89 11.23 -18.67
CA LYS A 102 16.50 9.85 -18.96
C LYS A 102 15.11 9.47 -18.44
N ILE A 103 14.42 10.42 -17.80
CA ILE A 103 13.07 10.16 -17.27
C ILE A 103 12.10 10.05 -18.44
N LYS A 104 11.39 8.91 -18.51
CA LYS A 104 10.32 8.73 -19.49
C LYS A 104 9.01 9.28 -18.94
N THR A 105 8.32 10.07 -19.72
CA THR A 105 7.05 10.70 -19.35
C THR A 105 5.90 10.16 -20.19
N TYR A 106 4.75 9.93 -19.54
CA TYR A 106 3.55 9.34 -20.12
C TYR A 106 2.31 10.11 -19.67
N TRP A 107 1.58 10.75 -20.60
CA TRP A 107 0.42 11.58 -20.27
C TRP A 107 -0.63 11.56 -21.37
N GLY A 108 -1.82 12.14 -21.10
CA GLY A 108 -2.87 12.37 -22.09
C GLY A 108 -3.83 11.19 -22.29
N SER A 109 -3.68 10.08 -21.57
CA SER A 109 -4.62 8.96 -21.63
C SER A 109 -4.55 8.09 -20.37
N GLU A 110 -5.71 7.61 -19.92
CA GLU A 110 -5.86 6.70 -18.79
C GLU A 110 -5.12 5.36 -18.92
N ASN A 111 -4.62 5.03 -20.11
CA ASN A 111 -3.92 3.77 -20.37
C ASN A 111 -2.40 3.93 -20.54
N LYS A 112 -1.86 5.13 -20.49
CA LYS A 112 -0.43 5.40 -20.71
C LYS A 112 0.47 4.73 -19.66
N TRP A 113 0.01 4.59 -18.42
CA TRP A 113 0.73 3.85 -17.38
C TRP A 113 0.98 2.38 -17.73
N LYS A 114 0.09 1.75 -18.50
CA LYS A 114 0.28 0.37 -18.97
C LYS A 114 1.45 0.26 -19.94
N LEU A 115 1.60 1.25 -20.81
CA LEU A 115 2.73 1.35 -21.72
C LEU A 115 4.02 1.59 -20.93
N MET A 116 3.99 2.51 -19.97
CA MET A 116 5.11 2.78 -19.06
C MET A 116 5.63 1.50 -18.38
N LEU A 117 4.75 0.70 -17.78
CA LEU A 117 5.15 -0.55 -17.11
C LEU A 117 5.87 -1.52 -18.05
N LYS A 118 5.42 -1.63 -19.30
CA LYS A 118 6.02 -2.52 -20.29
C LYS A 118 7.39 -2.05 -20.78
N GLU A 119 7.54 -0.73 -20.99
CA GLU A 119 8.73 -0.15 -21.59
C GLU A 119 9.86 0.14 -20.60
N VAL A 120 9.50 0.49 -19.34
CA VAL A 120 10.47 0.99 -18.36
C VAL A 120 10.96 -0.13 -17.43
N LYS A 121 10.09 -1.06 -17.06
CA LYS A 121 10.38 -2.16 -16.12
C LYS A 121 11.04 -1.66 -14.83
N PRO A 122 10.38 -0.79 -14.05
CA PRO A 122 10.93 -0.28 -12.79
C PRO A 122 10.97 -1.38 -11.72
N ASP A 123 11.76 -1.17 -10.67
CA ASP A 123 11.78 -2.08 -9.50
C ASP A 123 10.53 -1.88 -8.64
N ILE A 124 10.12 -0.62 -8.45
CA ILE A 124 8.94 -0.23 -7.68
C ILE A 124 8.09 0.78 -8.43
N VAL A 125 6.79 0.78 -8.15
CA VAL A 125 5.82 1.74 -8.70
C VAL A 125 5.00 2.36 -7.59
N PHE A 126 5.03 3.67 -7.49
CA PHE A 126 4.14 4.44 -6.63
C PHE A 126 2.84 4.75 -7.37
N ILE A 127 1.71 4.49 -6.72
CA ILE A 127 0.37 4.62 -7.30
C ILE A 127 -0.43 5.56 -6.41
N SER A 128 -0.73 6.76 -6.91
CA SER A 128 -1.45 7.83 -6.22
C SER A 128 -2.50 8.43 -7.14
N THR A 129 -3.36 7.59 -7.66
CA THR A 129 -4.43 7.93 -8.60
C THR A 129 -5.79 7.99 -7.89
N ASN A 130 -6.89 7.99 -8.62
CA ASN A 130 -8.20 7.81 -8.04
C ASN A 130 -8.39 6.36 -7.52
N TRP A 131 -9.19 6.21 -6.49
CA TRP A 131 -9.40 4.96 -5.76
C TRP A 131 -9.81 3.77 -6.62
N LYS A 132 -10.62 4.03 -7.67
CA LYS A 132 -11.11 2.98 -8.60
C LYS A 132 -9.98 2.26 -9.33
N ASN A 133 -8.85 2.91 -9.49
CA ASN A 133 -7.73 2.40 -10.27
C ASN A 133 -6.65 1.70 -9.42
N HIS A 134 -6.64 1.91 -8.11
CA HIS A 134 -5.59 1.41 -7.21
C HIS A 134 -5.40 -0.11 -7.33
N GLY A 135 -6.46 -0.89 -7.15
CA GLY A 135 -6.39 -2.35 -7.20
C GLY A 135 -5.92 -2.88 -8.56
N VAL A 136 -6.46 -2.34 -9.64
CA VAL A 136 -6.08 -2.74 -11.01
C VAL A 136 -4.62 -2.39 -11.29
N MET A 137 -4.18 -1.19 -10.93
CA MET A 137 -2.80 -0.74 -11.14
C MET A 137 -1.81 -1.53 -10.29
N ALA A 138 -2.14 -1.85 -9.03
CA ALA A 138 -1.32 -2.69 -8.16
C ALA A 138 -1.11 -4.10 -8.78
N VAL A 139 -2.20 -4.75 -9.20
CA VAL A 139 -2.15 -6.07 -9.84
C VAL A 139 -1.30 -6.03 -11.12
N GLN A 140 -1.49 -5.04 -11.99
CA GLN A 140 -0.72 -4.94 -13.22
C GLN A 140 0.76 -4.62 -12.96
N THR A 141 1.06 -3.80 -11.96
CA THR A 141 2.44 -3.52 -11.54
C THR A 141 3.16 -4.80 -11.16
N MET A 142 2.58 -5.61 -10.27
CA MET A 142 3.18 -6.87 -9.84
C MET A 142 3.32 -7.89 -10.97
N LYS A 143 2.33 -7.97 -11.89
CA LYS A 143 2.41 -8.79 -13.11
C LYS A 143 3.53 -8.35 -14.07
N ASN A 144 3.90 -7.07 -14.06
CA ASN A 144 5.04 -6.54 -14.82
C ASN A 144 6.35 -6.57 -14.02
N ASN A 145 6.42 -7.42 -12.99
CA ASN A 145 7.62 -7.71 -12.20
C ASN A 145 8.14 -6.55 -11.33
N ALA A 146 7.30 -5.57 -10.99
CA ALA A 146 7.61 -4.47 -10.07
C ALA A 146 6.85 -4.63 -8.74
N HIS A 147 7.40 -4.09 -7.65
CA HIS A 147 6.69 -3.95 -6.38
C HIS A 147 5.71 -2.77 -6.46
N ALA A 148 4.53 -2.90 -5.85
CA ALA A 148 3.50 -1.88 -5.88
C ALA A 148 3.41 -1.14 -4.53
N PHE A 149 3.49 0.19 -4.54
CA PHE A 149 3.26 1.05 -3.40
C PHE A 149 2.05 1.92 -3.71
N VAL A 150 0.98 1.73 -2.96
CA VAL A 150 -0.35 2.24 -3.32
C VAL A 150 -0.89 3.14 -2.23
N GLU A 151 -1.39 4.31 -2.60
CA GLU A 151 -2.13 5.20 -1.71
C GLU A 151 -3.41 4.54 -1.17
N VAL A 152 -3.87 5.06 -0.05
CA VAL A 152 -5.12 4.66 0.61
C VAL A 152 -6.34 5.15 -0.19
N PRO A 153 -7.38 4.32 -0.29
CA PRO A 153 -7.49 2.92 0.08
C PRO A 153 -6.83 2.00 -0.96
N LEU A 154 -6.31 0.87 -0.52
CA LEU A 154 -5.64 -0.09 -1.41
C LEU A 154 -6.57 -0.63 -2.51
N ALA A 155 -7.84 -0.85 -2.19
CA ALA A 155 -8.88 -1.28 -3.12
C ALA A 155 -10.28 -0.95 -2.57
N LEU A 156 -11.31 -1.04 -3.42
CA LEU A 156 -12.70 -0.71 -3.08
C LEU A 156 -13.58 -1.94 -2.81
N SER A 157 -13.07 -3.14 -3.01
CA SER A 157 -13.83 -4.37 -2.77
C SER A 157 -12.95 -5.49 -2.23
N ILE A 158 -13.56 -6.40 -1.46
CA ILE A 158 -12.89 -7.60 -0.94
C ILE A 158 -12.31 -8.46 -2.09
N ASN A 159 -13.02 -8.54 -3.20
CA ASN A 159 -12.56 -9.29 -4.37
C ASN A 159 -11.28 -8.69 -4.97
N GLU A 160 -11.14 -7.38 -4.99
CA GLU A 160 -9.91 -6.72 -5.44
C GLU A 160 -8.76 -6.95 -4.46
N LEU A 161 -9.03 -6.88 -3.14
CA LEU A 161 -8.03 -7.20 -2.12
C LEU A 161 -7.49 -8.61 -2.28
N TRP A 162 -8.35 -9.61 -2.47
CA TRP A 162 -7.91 -10.99 -2.73
C TRP A 162 -7.14 -11.13 -4.04
N LYS A 163 -7.50 -10.40 -5.10
CA LYS A 163 -6.70 -10.37 -6.34
C LYS A 163 -5.30 -9.82 -6.11
N ILE A 164 -5.17 -8.79 -5.27
CA ILE A 164 -3.87 -8.22 -4.91
C ILE A 164 -3.04 -9.24 -4.14
N VAL A 165 -3.60 -9.85 -3.08
CA VAL A 165 -2.91 -10.88 -2.28
C VAL A 165 -2.44 -12.04 -3.17
N ASN A 166 -3.36 -12.63 -3.94
CA ASN A 166 -3.05 -13.75 -4.82
C ASN A 166 -1.99 -13.38 -5.89
N THR A 167 -2.00 -12.14 -6.36
CA THR A 167 -0.99 -11.66 -7.34
C THR A 167 0.36 -11.47 -6.66
N SER A 168 0.39 -10.90 -5.46
CA SER A 168 1.60 -10.74 -4.65
C SER A 168 2.28 -12.10 -4.41
N GLU A 169 1.54 -13.08 -3.94
CA GLU A 169 2.01 -14.45 -3.72
C GLU A 169 2.52 -15.10 -5.00
N LYS A 170 1.74 -15.05 -6.08
CA LYS A 170 2.06 -15.68 -7.37
C LYS A 170 3.32 -15.12 -8.02
N TYR A 171 3.49 -13.80 -7.97
CA TYR A 171 4.62 -13.11 -8.62
C TYR A 171 5.78 -12.80 -7.67
N SER A 172 5.66 -13.15 -6.38
CA SER A 172 6.63 -12.83 -5.33
C SER A 172 7.00 -11.34 -5.36
N LYS A 173 5.97 -10.47 -5.31
CA LYS A 173 6.12 -9.02 -5.31
C LYS A 173 5.41 -8.41 -4.10
N HIS A 174 6.07 -7.50 -3.42
CA HIS A 174 5.42 -6.74 -2.36
C HIS A 174 4.33 -5.83 -2.94
N CYS A 175 3.22 -5.74 -2.22
CA CYS A 175 2.24 -4.69 -2.38
C CYS A 175 2.09 -4.00 -1.02
N MET A 176 2.52 -2.75 -0.93
CA MET A 176 2.46 -1.95 0.28
C MET A 176 1.37 -0.89 0.14
N MET A 177 0.44 -0.84 1.10
CA MET A 177 -0.45 0.30 1.27
C MET A 177 0.30 1.40 2.01
N MET A 178 0.34 2.61 1.41
CA MET A 178 1.08 3.74 1.96
C MET A 178 0.21 4.51 2.94
N GLU A 179 0.16 4.01 4.17
CA GLU A 179 -0.54 4.66 5.28
C GLU A 179 0.21 5.90 5.80
N ASN A 180 -0.56 6.86 6.29
CA ASN A 180 0.00 8.01 6.99
C ASN A 180 0.48 7.60 8.40
N VAL A 181 1.50 8.29 8.88
CA VAL A 181 2.03 8.31 10.26
C VAL A 181 2.41 6.98 10.90
N ASN A 182 2.23 5.83 10.25
CA ASN A 182 2.56 4.51 10.82
C ASN A 182 4.02 4.36 11.30
N TYR A 183 4.92 5.17 10.76
CA TYR A 183 6.32 5.24 11.15
C TYR A 183 6.67 6.59 11.77
N GLY A 184 5.66 7.32 12.26
CA GLY A 184 5.82 8.55 13.01
C GLY A 184 6.57 8.29 14.33
N ARG A 185 7.16 9.33 14.88
CA ARG A 185 7.94 9.22 16.11
C ARG A 185 7.09 8.75 17.29
N GLU A 186 5.86 9.24 17.37
CA GLU A 186 4.90 8.94 18.41
C GLU A 186 4.44 7.48 18.31
N GLU A 187 4.10 7.01 17.13
CA GLU A 187 3.64 5.64 16.89
C GLU A 187 4.76 4.64 17.19
N LEU A 188 5.99 4.93 16.77
CA LEU A 188 7.15 4.10 17.09
C LEU A 188 7.48 4.11 18.58
N MET A 189 7.26 5.23 19.28
CA MET A 189 7.41 5.31 20.73
C MET A 189 6.39 4.39 21.44
N PHE A 190 5.09 4.48 21.08
CA PHE A 190 4.08 3.59 21.64
C PHE A 190 4.39 2.13 21.38
N LEU A 191 4.77 1.77 20.17
CA LEU A 191 5.17 0.41 19.81
C LEU A 191 6.34 -0.07 20.68
N ASN A 192 7.33 0.78 20.92
CA ASN A 192 8.49 0.46 21.74
C ASN A 192 8.11 0.28 23.23
N ILE A 193 7.27 1.15 23.78
CA ILE A 193 6.76 1.04 25.16
C ILE A 193 6.02 -0.29 25.36
N ILE A 194 5.15 -0.66 24.42
CA ILE A 194 4.40 -1.92 24.45
C ILE A 194 5.33 -3.13 24.37
N ARG A 195 6.25 -3.13 23.40
CA ARG A 195 7.19 -4.26 23.18
C ARG A 195 8.14 -4.49 24.35
N ASN A 196 8.47 -3.46 25.09
CA ASN A 196 9.30 -3.57 26.30
C ASN A 196 8.49 -3.88 27.58
N GLY A 197 7.18 -4.11 27.46
CA GLY A 197 6.35 -4.52 28.60
C GLY A 197 6.08 -3.42 29.61
N HIS A 198 6.36 -2.15 29.29
CA HIS A 198 6.18 -1.02 30.24
C HIS A 198 4.71 -0.81 30.65
N LEU A 199 3.75 -1.31 29.88
CA LEU A 199 2.31 -1.24 30.18
C LEU A 199 1.75 -2.52 30.79
N GLY A 200 2.59 -3.55 30.99
CA GLY A 200 2.12 -4.87 31.40
C GLY A 200 1.23 -5.54 30.34
N ASP A 201 0.26 -6.34 30.80
CA ASP A 201 -0.70 -7.00 29.91
C ASP A 201 -1.73 -5.98 29.38
N LEU A 202 -1.82 -5.83 28.07
CA LEU A 202 -2.78 -4.94 27.45
C LEU A 202 -4.19 -5.55 27.48
N LEU A 203 -5.10 -4.90 28.21
CA LEU A 203 -6.50 -5.30 28.31
C LEU A 203 -7.41 -4.54 27.34
N HIS A 204 -7.04 -3.31 27.01
CA HIS A 204 -7.84 -2.44 26.13
C HIS A 204 -6.94 -1.44 25.42
N ALA A 205 -7.29 -1.11 24.19
CA ALA A 205 -6.70 -0.02 23.43
C ALA A 205 -7.79 0.75 22.68
N GLU A 206 -7.68 2.06 22.67
CA GLU A 206 -8.58 2.97 21.95
C GLU A 206 -7.77 3.96 21.14
N ALA A 207 -8.17 4.18 19.88
CA ALA A 207 -7.61 5.19 19.02
C ALA A 207 -8.73 5.87 18.24
N ALA A 208 -8.62 7.18 18.03
CA ALA A 208 -9.58 7.96 17.27
C ALA A 208 -8.85 8.85 16.26
N TYR A 209 -9.36 8.87 15.03
CA TYR A 209 -8.97 9.84 14.01
C TYR A 209 -10.09 10.85 13.86
N ILE A 210 -9.91 12.03 14.45
CA ILE A 210 -10.92 13.10 14.47
C ILE A 210 -10.37 14.26 13.65
N HIS A 211 -11.00 14.55 12.51
CA HIS A 211 -10.52 15.55 11.57
C HIS A 211 -11.67 16.31 10.91
N ASP A 212 -11.58 17.63 10.84
CA ASP A 212 -12.49 18.45 10.05
C ASP A 212 -11.96 18.55 8.61
N LEU A 213 -12.57 17.80 7.71
CA LEU A 213 -12.19 17.77 6.29
C LEU A 213 -13.07 18.64 5.40
N ARG A 214 -13.95 19.48 5.97
CA ARG A 214 -14.90 20.28 5.17
C ARG A 214 -14.21 21.19 4.17
N PHE A 215 -13.05 21.74 4.52
CA PHE A 215 -12.27 22.59 3.61
C PHE A 215 -11.71 21.80 2.39
N GLN A 216 -11.45 20.50 2.52
CA GLN A 216 -10.97 19.65 1.42
C GLN A 216 -12.12 19.10 0.56
N MET A 217 -13.31 18.96 1.14
CA MET A 217 -14.46 18.37 0.44
C MET A 217 -15.02 19.25 -0.69
N PHE A 218 -14.70 20.53 -0.68
CA PHE A 218 -15.24 21.53 -1.61
C PHE A 218 -14.13 22.19 -2.46
N GLU A 219 -12.92 21.66 -2.43
CA GLU A 219 -11.86 22.13 -3.32
C GLU A 219 -12.11 21.69 -4.76
N GLU A 220 -12.01 22.65 -5.69
CA GLU A 220 -12.18 22.43 -7.13
C GLU A 220 -10.86 22.09 -7.83
N GLU A 221 -9.74 22.09 -7.13
CA GLU A 221 -8.42 21.83 -7.71
C GLU A 221 -8.23 20.36 -8.04
N ARG A 222 -7.68 20.11 -9.21
CA ARG A 222 -7.38 18.75 -9.68
C ARG A 222 -6.27 18.09 -8.85
N GLY A 223 -6.55 16.91 -8.33
CA GLY A 223 -5.58 16.10 -7.61
C GLY A 223 -5.43 16.42 -6.13
N THR A 224 -6.45 17.05 -5.53
CA THR A 224 -6.59 17.25 -4.07
C THR A 224 -7.34 16.08 -3.42
#